data_7fa696ed45d4493ebd30d4be9c1ebba2
#
_entry.id   7fa696ed45d4493ebd30d4be9c1ebba2
#
_cell.length_a   1.000
_cell.length_b   1.000
_cell.length_c   1.000
_cell.angle_alpha   90.00
_cell.angle_beta   90.00
_cell.angle_gamma   90.00
#
_symmetry.space_group_name_H-M   'P 1'
#
loop_
_entity.id
_entity.type
_entity.pdbx_description
1 polymer ?
#
loop_
_entity_poly.entity_id
_entity_poly.type
_entity_poly.pdbx_seq_one_letter_code
_entity_poly.pdbx_strand_id
1 'polypeptide(L)'
;MSSDETGVTTVPKKRRWRPFRYVRARPRMVVSLIIFLVVSAVLVAMKLRLSTAILLGFDLAAIVFLSILARMFNRCSVAHMRSQARTQDTGRWGILWSGIVLSTVVLVALSSELHAAKGGGLLALGVGALSVVLSWLFLNTMFAIHYAHGFYGDLGEKHAGLEFPDTPEPDYWDFAYFAIVIGMTFQVSDVQITSRYLRRVALLHSVISFFFNVFIIAITVNIVAGQGG
;
A
#
# COMPACT_ATOMS: atom_id res chain seq x y z
N MET A 1 -2.83 48.39 42.29
CA MET A 1 -3.72 48.86 41.24
C MET A 1 -3.34 48.09 40.01
N SER A 2 -3.90 46.99 40.00
CA SER A 2 -4.92 46.37 39.13
C SER A 2 -4.35 46.06 37.73
N SER A 3 -3.81 44.89 37.58
CA SER A 3 -3.40 44.22 36.34
C SER A 3 -4.54 43.31 35.91
N ASP A 4 -5.15 43.60 34.75
CA ASP A 4 -6.15 42.78 34.10
C ASP A 4 -5.43 41.73 33.22
N GLU A 5 -5.39 40.49 33.69
CA GLU A 5 -5.02 39.34 32.90
C GLU A 5 -6.28 38.79 32.20
N THR A 6 -6.50 39.19 30.95
CA THR A 6 -7.50 38.54 30.08
C THR A 6 -6.90 37.27 29.44
N GLY A 7 -7.08 36.15 30.11
CA GLY A 7 -6.78 34.82 29.59
C GLY A 7 -7.73 34.47 28.45
N VAL A 8 -7.27 34.59 27.21
CA VAL A 8 -7.97 34.09 26.03
C VAL A 8 -7.74 32.59 25.93
N THR A 9 -8.68 31.82 26.47
CA THR A 9 -8.74 30.35 26.26
C THR A 9 -9.18 30.07 24.83
N THR A 10 -8.22 29.77 23.93
CA THR A 10 -8.52 29.29 22.57
C THR A 10 -9.03 27.88 22.66
N VAL A 11 -10.34 27.71 22.53
CA VAL A 11 -11.01 26.41 22.37
C VAL A 11 -10.53 25.75 21.07
N PRO A 12 -10.00 24.51 21.10
CA PRO A 12 -9.55 23.83 19.88
C PRO A 12 -10.76 23.57 18.97
N LYS A 13 -10.76 24.20 17.79
CA LYS A 13 -11.77 23.99 16.74
C LYS A 13 -11.84 22.50 16.39
N LYS A 14 -12.91 21.80 16.74
CA LYS A 14 -13.21 20.43 16.30
C LYS A 14 -13.14 20.37 14.77
N ARG A 15 -12.13 19.66 14.25
CA ARG A 15 -11.85 19.48 12.84
C ARG A 15 -12.94 18.58 12.24
N ARG A 16 -13.95 19.18 11.60
CA ARG A 16 -15.04 18.45 10.92
C ARG A 16 -14.45 17.55 9.84
N TRP A 17 -14.67 16.24 9.99
CA TRP A 17 -14.34 15.22 9.02
C TRP A 17 -15.11 15.51 7.71
N ARG A 18 -14.40 15.84 6.62
CA ARG A 18 -14.99 16.09 5.31
C ARG A 18 -14.57 14.98 4.35
N PRO A 19 -15.34 13.89 4.20
CA PRO A 19 -14.99 12.74 3.36
C PRO A 19 -14.76 13.13 1.90
N PHE A 20 -15.47 14.12 1.38
CA PHE A 20 -15.33 14.61 0.00
C PHE A 20 -13.95 15.21 -0.33
N ARG A 21 -13.23 15.79 0.62
CA ARG A 21 -11.86 16.28 0.41
C ARG A 21 -10.86 15.14 0.23
N TYR A 22 -11.14 13.99 0.82
CA TYR A 22 -10.30 12.80 0.76
C TYR A 22 -10.32 12.18 -0.64
N VAL A 23 -11.52 12.02 -1.22
CA VAL A 23 -11.75 11.49 -2.56
C VAL A 23 -11.09 12.37 -3.64
N ARG A 24 -11.21 13.70 -3.50
CA ARG A 24 -10.65 14.66 -4.47
C ARG A 24 -9.13 14.78 -4.42
N ALA A 25 -8.52 14.44 -3.27
CA ALA A 25 -7.07 14.52 -3.09
C ALA A 25 -6.31 13.33 -3.71
N ARG A 26 -6.99 12.23 -4.08
CA ARG A 26 -6.34 10.97 -4.50
C ARG A 26 -7.09 10.26 -5.61
N PRO A 27 -7.19 10.87 -6.81
CA PRO A 27 -7.99 10.35 -7.91
C PRO A 27 -7.57 8.94 -8.35
N ARG A 28 -6.28 8.60 -8.26
CA ARG A 28 -5.73 7.30 -8.69
C ARG A 28 -6.25 6.13 -7.85
N MET A 29 -6.29 6.28 -6.52
CA MET A 29 -6.83 5.24 -5.63
C MET A 29 -8.33 5.08 -5.79
N VAL A 30 -9.03 6.21 -5.99
CA VAL A 30 -10.48 6.20 -6.21
C VAL A 30 -10.83 5.49 -7.52
N VAL A 31 -10.10 5.79 -8.60
CA VAL A 31 -10.28 5.11 -9.90
C VAL A 31 -10.06 3.60 -9.76
N SER A 32 -8.98 3.18 -9.11
CA SER A 32 -8.70 1.74 -8.91
C SER A 32 -9.75 1.07 -8.04
N LEU A 33 -10.24 1.73 -6.99
CA LEU A 33 -11.32 1.21 -6.14
C LEU A 33 -12.63 1.08 -6.94
N ILE A 34 -12.96 2.05 -7.78
CA ILE A 34 -14.14 1.98 -8.66
C ILE A 34 -14.00 0.81 -9.63
N ILE A 35 -12.84 0.65 -10.28
CA ILE A 35 -12.58 -0.48 -11.18
C ILE A 35 -12.76 -1.80 -10.42
N PHE A 36 -12.17 -1.94 -9.24
CA PHE A 36 -12.32 -3.13 -8.39
C PHE A 36 -13.80 -3.45 -8.12
N LEU A 37 -14.56 -2.47 -7.64
CA LEU A 37 -15.95 -2.68 -7.27
C LEU A 37 -16.84 -2.98 -8.48
N VAL A 38 -16.66 -2.25 -9.58
CA VAL A 38 -17.46 -2.44 -10.81
C VAL A 38 -17.16 -3.79 -11.43
N VAL A 39 -15.89 -4.15 -11.59
CA VAL A 39 -15.51 -5.44 -12.19
C VAL A 39 -15.98 -6.60 -11.33
N SER A 40 -15.75 -6.55 -10.02
CA SER A 40 -16.23 -7.59 -9.09
C SER A 40 -17.75 -7.74 -9.13
N ALA A 41 -18.50 -6.61 -9.15
CA ALA A 41 -19.96 -6.64 -9.23
C ALA A 41 -20.47 -7.25 -10.55
N VAL A 42 -19.85 -6.89 -11.68
CA VAL A 42 -20.19 -7.45 -13.00
C VAL A 42 -19.93 -8.96 -13.03
N LEU A 43 -18.77 -9.42 -12.51
CA LEU A 43 -18.43 -10.83 -12.49
C LEU A 43 -19.39 -11.64 -11.58
N VAL A 44 -19.81 -11.07 -10.45
CA VAL A 44 -20.84 -11.69 -9.58
C VAL A 44 -22.18 -11.73 -10.31
N ALA A 45 -22.58 -10.68 -11.02
CA ALA A 45 -23.80 -10.67 -11.82
C ALA A 45 -23.77 -11.72 -12.95
N MET A 46 -22.58 -12.02 -13.49
CA MET A 46 -22.35 -13.14 -14.42
C MET A 46 -22.33 -14.52 -13.75
N LYS A 47 -22.71 -14.61 -12.46
CA LYS A 47 -22.78 -15.84 -11.65
C LYS A 47 -21.42 -16.52 -11.40
N LEU A 48 -20.31 -15.78 -11.47
CA LEU A 48 -19.03 -16.28 -11.00
C LEU A 48 -19.05 -16.36 -9.46
N ARG A 49 -18.22 -17.25 -8.90
CA ARG A 49 -18.02 -17.33 -7.45
C ARG A 49 -17.52 -16.00 -6.90
N LEU A 50 -17.96 -15.63 -5.72
CA LEU A 50 -17.57 -14.37 -5.10
C LEU A 50 -16.03 -14.25 -4.94
N SER A 51 -15.36 -15.34 -4.53
CA SER A 51 -13.89 -15.39 -4.41
C SER A 51 -13.20 -15.09 -5.74
N THR A 52 -13.60 -15.76 -6.81
CA THR A 52 -13.05 -15.53 -8.17
C THR A 52 -13.32 -14.11 -8.65
N ALA A 53 -14.50 -13.57 -8.41
CA ALA A 53 -14.86 -12.21 -8.81
C ALA A 53 -14.02 -11.16 -8.06
N ILE A 54 -13.76 -11.37 -6.76
CA ILE A 54 -12.87 -10.51 -5.96
C ILE A 54 -11.43 -10.56 -6.48
N LEU A 55 -10.90 -11.76 -6.76
CA LEU A 55 -9.54 -11.93 -7.25
C LEU A 55 -9.34 -11.22 -8.60
N LEU A 56 -10.17 -11.54 -9.59
CA LEU A 56 -10.05 -10.95 -10.93
C LEU A 56 -10.31 -9.43 -10.92
N GLY A 57 -11.26 -8.98 -10.13
CA GLY A 57 -11.54 -7.55 -9.95
C GLY A 57 -10.35 -6.82 -9.32
N PHE A 58 -9.73 -7.42 -8.32
CA PHE A 58 -8.51 -6.88 -7.71
C PHE A 58 -7.33 -6.89 -8.68
N ASP A 59 -7.09 -7.99 -9.38
CA ASP A 59 -5.97 -8.12 -10.31
C ASP A 59 -6.01 -7.02 -11.39
N LEU A 60 -7.17 -6.80 -11.99
CA LEU A 60 -7.34 -5.73 -12.98
C LEU A 60 -7.12 -4.35 -12.35
N ALA A 61 -7.70 -4.09 -11.18
CA ALA A 61 -7.54 -2.82 -10.49
C ALA A 61 -6.08 -2.58 -10.07
N ALA A 62 -5.37 -3.62 -9.59
CA ALA A 62 -3.97 -3.56 -9.21
C ALA A 62 -3.06 -3.30 -10.43
N ILE A 63 -3.29 -3.98 -11.55
CA ILE A 63 -2.55 -3.74 -12.81
C ILE A 63 -2.69 -2.28 -13.24
N VAL A 64 -3.92 -1.76 -13.26
CA VAL A 64 -4.17 -0.36 -13.64
C VAL A 64 -3.48 0.60 -12.65
N PHE A 65 -3.63 0.35 -11.35
CA PHE A 65 -3.01 1.18 -10.32
C PHE A 65 -1.49 1.21 -10.42
N LEU A 66 -0.85 0.04 -10.48
CA LEU A 66 0.61 -0.10 -10.59
C LEU A 66 1.13 0.52 -11.89
N SER A 67 0.40 0.37 -13.01
CA SER A 67 0.76 0.99 -14.28
C SER A 67 0.72 2.52 -14.21
N ILE A 68 -0.29 3.09 -13.55
CA ILE A 68 -0.38 4.54 -13.32
C ILE A 68 0.78 5.02 -12.44
N LEU A 69 1.10 4.26 -11.38
CA LEU A 69 2.18 4.61 -10.47
C LEU A 69 3.56 4.47 -11.13
N ALA A 70 3.81 3.43 -11.90
CA ALA A 70 5.05 3.28 -12.65
C ALA A 70 5.29 4.45 -13.62
N ARG A 71 4.22 4.90 -14.32
CA ARG A 71 4.30 6.12 -15.14
C ARG A 71 4.57 7.37 -14.32
N MET A 72 4.00 7.45 -13.12
CA MET A 72 4.26 8.57 -12.21
C MET A 72 5.71 8.55 -11.73
N PHE A 73 6.23 7.41 -11.30
CA PHE A 73 7.62 7.26 -10.84
C PHE A 73 8.62 7.71 -11.91
N ASN A 74 8.36 7.38 -13.18
CA ASN A 74 9.22 7.77 -14.30
C ASN A 74 9.12 9.26 -14.69
N ARG A 75 8.03 9.95 -14.33
CA ARG A 75 7.77 11.33 -14.79
C ARG A 75 7.81 12.38 -13.67
N CYS A 76 7.77 11.96 -12.43
CA CYS A 76 7.64 12.88 -11.30
C CYS A 76 9.02 13.44 -10.91
N SER A 77 9.15 14.74 -10.96
CA SER A 77 10.35 15.42 -10.43
C SER A 77 10.30 15.49 -8.90
N VAL A 78 11.46 15.52 -8.27
CA VAL A 78 11.63 15.67 -6.81
C VAL A 78 10.90 16.92 -6.29
N ALA A 79 10.94 18.03 -7.05
CA ALA A 79 10.20 19.24 -6.69
C ALA A 79 8.69 19.02 -6.58
N HIS A 80 8.12 18.21 -7.48
CA HIS A 80 6.71 17.84 -7.45
C HIS A 80 6.37 16.91 -6.27
N MET A 81 7.27 15.97 -5.95
CA MET A 81 7.13 15.10 -4.76
C MET A 81 7.07 15.90 -3.47
N ARG A 82 7.96 16.89 -3.30
CA ARG A 82 7.96 17.81 -2.15
C ARG A 82 6.65 18.59 -2.03
N SER A 83 6.15 19.10 -3.15
CA SER A 83 4.88 19.84 -3.17
C SER A 83 3.70 18.94 -2.79
N GLN A 84 3.64 17.72 -3.30
CA GLN A 84 2.59 16.76 -2.97
C GLN A 84 2.65 16.31 -1.49
N ALA A 85 3.84 16.04 -0.97
CA ALA A 85 4.02 15.61 0.40
C ALA A 85 3.51 16.67 1.41
N ARG A 86 3.77 17.96 1.15
CA ARG A 86 3.30 19.08 1.98
C ARG A 86 1.78 19.25 1.97
N THR A 87 1.12 18.98 0.86
CA THR A 87 -0.34 19.18 0.72
C THR A 87 -1.17 18.00 1.21
N GLN A 88 -0.59 16.78 1.29
CA GLN A 88 -1.31 15.53 1.54
C GLN A 88 -1.09 14.91 2.93
N ASP A 89 -0.60 15.68 3.90
CA ASP A 89 -0.25 15.20 5.24
C ASP A 89 -1.42 14.58 6.02
N THR A 90 -2.66 14.91 5.65
CA THR A 90 -3.87 14.40 6.28
C THR A 90 -4.31 13.10 5.59
N GLY A 91 -4.06 11.95 6.22
CA GLY A 91 -4.64 10.69 5.76
C GLY A 91 -3.67 9.64 5.21
N ARG A 92 -2.36 9.86 5.29
CA ARG A 92 -1.34 8.88 4.87
C ARG A 92 -1.46 7.51 5.56
N TRP A 93 -1.81 7.48 6.83
CA TRP A 93 -2.10 6.26 7.57
C TRP A 93 -3.35 5.54 7.08
N GLY A 94 -4.41 6.29 6.76
CA GLY A 94 -5.64 5.71 6.24
C GLY A 94 -5.43 4.96 4.93
N ILE A 95 -4.51 5.44 4.07
CA ILE A 95 -4.19 4.77 2.80
C ILE A 95 -3.39 3.51 3.05
N LEU A 96 -2.37 3.60 3.90
CA LEU A 96 -1.58 2.43 4.25
C LEU A 96 -2.47 1.33 4.82
N TRP A 97 -3.35 1.66 5.78
CA TRP A 97 -4.30 0.70 6.33
C TRP A 97 -5.29 0.17 5.31
N SER A 98 -5.79 1.02 4.39
CA SER A 98 -6.68 0.54 3.31
C SER A 98 -5.97 -0.44 2.38
N GLY A 99 -4.69 -0.21 2.07
CA GLY A 99 -3.86 -1.13 1.30
C GLY A 99 -3.65 -2.47 2.00
N ILE A 100 -3.34 -2.44 3.30
CA ILE A 100 -3.16 -3.64 4.12
C ILE A 100 -4.47 -4.45 4.18
N VAL A 101 -5.60 -3.79 4.46
CA VAL A 101 -6.92 -4.45 4.52
C VAL A 101 -7.27 -5.06 3.17
N LEU A 102 -7.07 -4.33 2.07
CA LEU A 102 -7.36 -4.85 0.73
C LEU A 102 -6.48 -6.07 0.41
N SER A 103 -5.18 -6.01 0.69
CA SER A 103 -4.27 -7.15 0.50
C SER A 103 -4.70 -8.36 1.34
N THR A 104 -5.13 -8.14 2.59
CA THR A 104 -5.65 -9.22 3.45
C THR A 104 -6.91 -9.85 2.88
N VAL A 105 -7.85 -9.03 2.38
CA VAL A 105 -9.09 -9.53 1.74
C VAL A 105 -8.77 -10.40 0.52
N VAL A 106 -7.80 -9.98 -0.29
CA VAL A 106 -7.36 -10.74 -1.48
C VAL A 106 -6.73 -12.07 -1.07
N LEU A 107 -5.88 -12.09 -0.04
CA LEU A 107 -5.27 -13.33 0.45
C LEU A 107 -6.34 -14.31 1.00
N VAL A 108 -7.35 -13.81 1.71
CA VAL A 108 -8.47 -14.63 2.19
C VAL A 108 -9.28 -15.18 1.01
N ALA A 109 -9.58 -14.35 0.00
CA ALA A 109 -10.29 -14.78 -1.20
C ALA A 109 -9.50 -15.85 -1.97
N LEU A 110 -8.18 -15.67 -2.09
CA LEU A 110 -7.28 -16.64 -2.70
C LEU A 110 -7.28 -17.98 -1.94
N SER A 111 -7.16 -17.95 -0.61
CA SER A 111 -7.24 -19.16 0.22
C SER A 111 -8.57 -19.89 0.00
N SER A 112 -9.69 -19.16 -0.04
CA SER A 112 -11.01 -19.72 -0.29
C SER A 112 -11.13 -20.35 -1.68
N GLU A 113 -10.58 -19.70 -2.71
CA GLU A 113 -10.59 -20.24 -4.10
C GLU A 113 -9.77 -21.50 -4.23
N LEU A 114 -8.57 -21.53 -3.64
CA LEU A 114 -7.69 -22.69 -3.68
C LEU A 114 -8.28 -23.91 -2.95
N HIS A 115 -9.01 -23.71 -1.83
CA HIS A 115 -9.72 -24.79 -1.14
C HIS A 115 -10.89 -25.34 -1.96
N ALA A 116 -11.58 -24.47 -2.70
CA ALA A 116 -12.70 -24.88 -3.55
C ALA A 116 -12.26 -25.54 -4.86
N ALA A 117 -11.07 -25.22 -5.35
CA ALA A 117 -10.50 -25.72 -6.59
C ALA A 117 -9.70 -27.01 -6.38
N LYS A 118 -10.16 -27.95 -5.56
CA LYS A 118 -9.59 -29.30 -5.51
C LYS A 118 -9.68 -29.92 -6.90
N GLY A 119 -8.57 -29.91 -7.66
CA GLY A 119 -8.51 -30.26 -9.07
C GLY A 119 -8.58 -29.09 -10.05
N GLY A 120 -8.42 -27.86 -9.58
CA GLY A 120 -8.35 -26.65 -10.41
C GLY A 120 -7.22 -26.75 -11.43
N GLY A 121 -7.58 -26.62 -12.71
CA GLY A 121 -6.61 -26.69 -13.79
C GLY A 121 -5.53 -25.60 -13.72
N LEU A 122 -4.54 -25.69 -14.58
CA LEU A 122 -3.39 -24.79 -14.68
C LEU A 122 -3.77 -23.28 -14.70
N LEU A 123 -4.95 -22.96 -15.26
CA LEU A 123 -5.47 -21.59 -15.30
C LEU A 123 -5.80 -21.04 -13.89
N ALA A 124 -6.42 -21.82 -13.02
CA ALA A 124 -6.76 -21.39 -11.67
C ALA A 124 -5.48 -21.11 -10.83
N LEU A 125 -4.47 -21.98 -11.00
CA LEU A 125 -3.15 -21.78 -10.40
C LEU A 125 -2.48 -20.51 -10.92
N GLY A 126 -2.55 -20.25 -12.24
CA GLY A 126 -1.98 -19.07 -12.87
C GLY A 126 -2.62 -17.77 -12.35
N VAL A 127 -3.94 -17.73 -12.24
CA VAL A 127 -4.67 -16.59 -11.67
C VAL A 127 -4.27 -16.40 -10.20
N GLY A 128 -4.23 -17.46 -9.42
CA GLY A 128 -3.82 -17.38 -8.01
C GLY A 128 -2.40 -16.85 -7.84
N ALA A 129 -1.46 -17.33 -8.63
CA ALA A 129 -0.07 -16.86 -8.62
C ALA A 129 0.03 -15.38 -9.01
N LEU A 130 -0.72 -14.96 -10.05
CA LEU A 130 -0.80 -13.56 -10.46
C LEU A 130 -1.34 -12.67 -9.34
N SER A 131 -2.43 -13.06 -8.71
CA SER A 131 -3.04 -12.32 -7.58
C SER A 131 -2.07 -12.16 -6.41
N VAL A 132 -1.28 -13.19 -6.09
CA VAL A 132 -0.23 -13.13 -5.06
C VAL A 132 0.82 -12.09 -5.43
N VAL A 133 1.37 -12.15 -6.63
CA VAL A 133 2.41 -11.21 -7.11
C VAL A 133 1.87 -9.77 -7.12
N LEU A 134 0.67 -9.57 -7.64
CA LEU A 134 0.04 -8.25 -7.69
C LEU A 134 -0.24 -7.68 -6.29
N SER A 135 -0.71 -8.52 -5.36
CA SER A 135 -0.94 -8.11 -3.97
C SER A 135 0.36 -7.72 -3.28
N TRP A 136 1.43 -8.49 -3.51
CA TRP A 136 2.75 -8.20 -2.96
C TRP A 136 3.31 -6.88 -3.52
N LEU A 137 3.27 -6.69 -4.83
CA LEU A 137 3.70 -5.45 -5.48
C LEU A 137 2.87 -4.25 -5.01
N PHE A 138 1.55 -4.41 -4.93
CA PHE A 138 0.65 -3.38 -4.46
C PHE A 138 1.00 -2.93 -3.04
N LEU A 139 1.17 -3.88 -2.11
CA LEU A 139 1.52 -3.60 -0.72
C LEU A 139 2.85 -2.86 -0.61
N ASN A 140 3.91 -3.37 -1.25
CA ASN A 140 5.24 -2.74 -1.21
C ASN A 140 5.23 -1.35 -1.85
N THR A 141 4.49 -1.15 -2.96
CA THR A 141 4.35 0.16 -3.60
C THR A 141 3.62 1.16 -2.69
N MET A 142 2.64 0.71 -1.91
CA MET A 142 1.97 1.56 -0.92
C MET A 142 2.92 2.00 0.19
N PHE A 143 3.80 1.12 0.65
CA PHE A 143 4.86 1.47 1.59
C PHE A 143 5.88 2.42 0.98
N ALA A 144 6.29 2.23 -0.28
CA ALA A 144 7.19 3.13 -1.00
C ALA A 144 6.66 4.57 -1.02
N ILE A 145 5.39 4.75 -1.39
CA ILE A 145 4.72 6.06 -1.37
C ILE A 145 4.66 6.61 0.06
N HIS A 146 4.40 5.76 1.05
CA HIS A 146 4.35 6.18 2.45
C HIS A 146 5.71 6.67 2.95
N TYR A 147 6.81 5.99 2.59
CA TYR A 147 8.18 6.42 2.88
C TYR A 147 8.52 7.75 2.19
N ALA A 148 8.19 7.89 0.91
CA ALA A 148 8.38 9.14 0.18
C ALA A 148 7.64 10.32 0.82
N HIS A 149 6.40 10.11 1.25
CA HIS A 149 5.63 11.12 1.99
C HIS A 149 6.20 11.39 3.39
N GLY A 150 6.74 10.38 4.05
CA GLY A 150 7.41 10.55 5.35
C GLY A 150 8.70 11.35 5.24
N PHE A 151 9.45 11.14 4.16
CA PHE A 151 10.73 11.81 3.89
C PHE A 151 10.56 13.26 3.45
N TYR A 152 9.64 13.53 2.50
CA TYR A 152 9.41 14.87 1.96
C TYR A 152 8.31 15.66 2.67
N GLY A 153 7.48 14.99 3.48
CA GLY A 153 6.46 15.61 4.31
C GLY A 153 7.09 16.35 5.47
N ASP A 154 6.58 17.54 5.73
CA ASP A 154 7.11 18.48 6.70
C ASP A 154 6.91 17.99 8.14
N LEU A 155 7.85 17.22 8.67
CA LEU A 155 7.99 16.97 10.10
C LEU A 155 8.93 18.01 10.75
N GLY A 156 9.17 19.15 10.06
CA GLY A 156 9.95 20.27 10.57
C GLY A 156 11.46 20.13 10.52
N GLU A 157 11.99 18.98 10.08
CA GLU A 157 13.43 18.77 9.94
C GLU A 157 13.81 18.57 8.47
N LYS A 158 14.84 19.29 8.02
CA LYS A 158 15.41 19.11 6.69
C LYS A 158 15.92 17.68 6.54
N HIS A 159 15.40 16.94 5.56
CA HIS A 159 15.80 15.56 5.21
C HIS A 159 15.51 14.53 6.30
N ALA A 160 14.25 14.32 6.59
CA ALA A 160 13.85 13.57 7.75
C ALA A 160 13.84 12.05 7.53
N GLY A 161 14.96 11.41 7.83
CA GLY A 161 14.88 10.10 8.44
C GLY A 161 15.18 8.88 7.60
N LEU A 162 15.56 9.04 6.32
CA LEU A 162 16.22 8.01 5.49
C LEU A 162 17.46 8.63 4.86
N GLU A 163 18.57 7.93 4.91
CA GLU A 163 19.83 8.35 4.27
C GLU A 163 20.16 7.37 3.16
N PHE A 164 19.97 7.81 1.93
CA PHE A 164 20.32 7.05 0.73
C PHE A 164 21.78 7.33 0.37
N PRO A 165 22.63 6.30 0.17
CA PRO A 165 24.02 6.49 -0.24
C PRO A 165 24.09 7.33 -1.52
N ASP A 166 24.94 8.34 -1.52
CA ASP A 166 25.23 9.23 -2.66
C ASP A 166 24.01 9.87 -3.35
N THR A 167 22.82 9.84 -2.68
CA THR A 167 21.56 10.33 -3.24
C THR A 167 20.88 11.32 -2.29
N PRO A 168 21.25 12.61 -2.32
CA PRO A 168 20.69 13.62 -1.42
C PRO A 168 19.23 13.97 -1.71
N GLU A 169 18.76 13.68 -2.92
CA GLU A 169 17.38 13.93 -3.38
C GLU A 169 16.77 12.67 -4.00
N PRO A 170 16.38 11.67 -3.16
CA PRO A 170 15.85 10.40 -3.66
C PRO A 170 14.52 10.58 -4.40
N ASP A 171 14.35 9.83 -5.48
CA ASP A 171 13.12 9.77 -6.25
C ASP A 171 12.17 8.63 -5.79
N TYR A 172 11.05 8.44 -6.49
CA TYR A 172 10.12 7.36 -6.14
C TYR A 172 10.71 5.96 -6.31
N TRP A 173 11.69 5.77 -7.21
CA TRP A 173 12.34 4.48 -7.40
C TRP A 173 13.27 4.12 -6.24
N ASP A 174 13.92 5.11 -5.63
CA ASP A 174 14.73 4.91 -4.42
C ASP A 174 13.86 4.42 -3.25
N PHE A 175 12.69 5.05 -3.07
CA PHE A 175 11.73 4.59 -2.06
C PHE A 175 11.10 3.23 -2.40
N ALA A 176 10.89 2.92 -3.69
CA ALA A 176 10.43 1.61 -4.14
C ALA A 176 11.49 0.54 -3.86
N TYR A 177 12.77 0.81 -4.17
CA TYR A 177 13.88 -0.05 -3.81
C TYR A 177 13.89 -0.37 -2.32
N PHE A 178 13.87 0.66 -1.48
CA PHE A 178 13.86 0.50 -0.03
C PHE A 178 12.68 -0.35 0.47
N ALA A 179 11.48 -0.07 -0.03
CA ALA A 179 10.28 -0.83 0.35
C ALA A 179 10.35 -2.29 -0.12
N ILE A 180 10.79 -2.54 -1.36
CA ILE A 180 10.90 -3.88 -1.93
C ILE A 180 11.94 -4.71 -1.18
N VAL A 181 13.09 -4.14 -0.81
CA VAL A 181 14.10 -4.84 -0.01
C VAL A 181 13.51 -5.30 1.32
N ILE A 182 12.82 -4.43 2.05
CA ILE A 182 12.12 -4.82 3.29
C ILE A 182 11.06 -5.89 3.02
N GLY A 183 10.29 -5.75 1.95
CA GLY A 183 9.24 -6.69 1.55
C GLY A 183 9.74 -8.09 1.22
N MET A 184 10.97 -8.20 0.70
CA MET A 184 11.61 -9.47 0.33
C MET A 184 12.37 -10.10 1.50
N THR A 185 13.14 -9.30 2.24
CA THR A 185 14.16 -9.78 3.17
C THR A 185 13.85 -9.52 4.64
N PHE A 186 12.84 -8.69 4.94
CA PHE A 186 12.49 -8.17 6.28
C PHE A 186 13.61 -7.33 6.91
N GLN A 187 14.68 -7.07 6.16
CA GLN A 187 15.87 -6.36 6.59
C GLN A 187 15.91 -4.97 5.98
N VAL A 188 16.46 -4.02 6.72
CA VAL A 188 16.81 -2.70 6.19
C VAL A 188 17.99 -2.87 5.23
N SER A 189 17.93 -2.20 4.08
CA SER A 189 18.98 -2.21 3.08
C SER A 189 20.21 -1.36 3.50
N ASP A 190 20.99 -0.93 2.55
CA ASP A 190 22.05 0.08 2.66
C ASP A 190 21.53 1.49 3.06
N VAL A 191 20.22 1.71 3.02
CA VAL A 191 19.57 2.97 3.40
C VAL A 191 19.42 3.03 4.92
N GLN A 192 20.05 4.00 5.58
CA GLN A 192 19.97 4.18 7.02
C GLN A 192 18.66 4.84 7.46
N ILE A 193 18.06 4.36 8.57
CA ILE A 193 16.85 4.96 9.13
C ILE A 193 17.21 5.80 10.35
N THR A 194 17.24 7.10 10.21
CA THR A 194 17.60 8.04 11.29
C THR A 194 16.39 8.54 12.05
N SER A 195 15.19 8.55 11.44
CA SER A 195 13.94 8.97 12.10
C SER A 195 13.31 7.86 12.95
N ARG A 196 12.93 8.21 14.19
CA ARG A 196 12.17 7.32 15.06
C ARG A 196 10.80 6.95 14.47
N TYR A 197 10.17 7.87 13.75
CA TYR A 197 8.89 7.63 13.08
C TYR A 197 9.05 6.59 11.96
N LEU A 198 10.02 6.79 11.05
CA LEU A 198 10.24 5.86 9.93
C LEU A 198 10.73 4.49 10.40
N ARG A 199 11.46 4.40 11.52
CA ARG A 199 11.77 3.11 12.15
C ARG A 199 10.52 2.34 12.58
N ARG A 200 9.50 3.01 13.13
CA ARG A 200 8.23 2.36 13.47
C ARG A 200 7.45 1.92 12.24
N VAL A 201 7.50 2.70 11.16
CA VAL A 201 6.90 2.31 9.88
C VAL A 201 7.62 1.10 9.28
N ALA A 202 8.97 1.10 9.30
CA ALA A 202 9.77 -0.02 8.81
C ALA A 202 9.52 -1.30 9.62
N LEU A 203 9.41 -1.20 10.95
CA LEU A 203 9.04 -2.33 11.80
C LEU A 203 7.67 -2.89 11.41
N LEU A 204 6.66 -2.03 11.25
CA LEU A 204 5.33 -2.45 10.81
C LEU A 204 5.39 -3.12 9.44
N HIS A 205 6.14 -2.54 8.50
CA HIS A 205 6.33 -3.10 7.16
C HIS A 205 6.98 -4.49 7.21
N SER A 206 8.07 -4.65 7.96
CA SER A 206 8.76 -5.93 8.12
C SER A 206 7.86 -7.00 8.71
N VAL A 207 7.06 -6.67 9.74
CA VAL A 207 6.11 -7.61 10.37
C VAL A 207 5.03 -8.05 9.36
N ILE A 208 4.44 -7.09 8.64
CA ILE A 208 3.42 -7.40 7.63
C ILE A 208 4.01 -8.24 6.51
N SER A 209 5.20 -7.90 6.01
CA SER A 209 5.90 -8.65 4.97
C SER A 209 6.24 -10.06 5.40
N PHE A 210 6.67 -10.24 6.65
CA PHE A 210 6.93 -11.57 7.21
C PHE A 210 5.69 -12.45 7.16
N PHE A 211 4.56 -11.98 7.70
CA PHE A 211 3.32 -12.76 7.67
C PHE A 211 2.80 -12.99 6.24
N PHE A 212 2.97 -12.01 5.36
CA PHE A 212 2.60 -12.15 3.94
C PHE A 212 3.40 -13.26 3.28
N ASN A 213 4.71 -13.29 3.45
CA ASN A 213 5.59 -14.31 2.87
C ASN A 213 5.34 -15.70 3.49
N VAL A 214 5.11 -15.78 4.81
CA VAL A 214 4.71 -17.04 5.47
C VAL A 214 3.40 -17.57 4.89
N PHE A 215 2.44 -16.69 4.63
CA PHE A 215 1.17 -17.07 4.01
C PHE A 215 1.37 -17.60 2.57
N ILE A 216 2.22 -16.94 1.77
CA ILE A 216 2.56 -17.41 0.42
C ILE A 216 3.19 -18.82 0.48
N ILE A 217 4.15 -19.03 1.37
CA ILE A 217 4.82 -20.33 1.53
C ILE A 217 3.78 -21.39 1.92
N ALA A 218 2.92 -21.09 2.89
CA ALA A 218 1.88 -22.04 3.33
C ALA A 218 0.92 -22.43 2.21
N ILE A 219 0.49 -21.46 1.38
CA ILE A 219 -0.34 -21.74 0.20
C ILE A 219 0.42 -22.58 -0.81
N THR A 220 1.66 -22.24 -1.11
CA THR A 220 2.48 -22.98 -2.09
C THR A 220 2.67 -24.44 -1.68
N VAL A 221 3.01 -24.67 -0.40
CA VAL A 221 3.15 -26.03 0.14
C VAL A 221 1.82 -26.79 0.04
N ASN A 222 0.70 -26.14 0.36
CA ASN A 222 -0.62 -26.78 0.27
C ASN A 222 -0.98 -27.18 -1.16
N ILE A 223 -0.68 -26.34 -2.15
CA ILE A 223 -0.91 -26.61 -3.57
C ILE A 223 -0.06 -27.81 -4.02
N VAL A 224 1.24 -27.81 -3.68
CA VAL A 224 2.16 -28.89 -4.09
C VAL A 224 1.77 -30.21 -3.44
N ALA A 225 1.43 -30.21 -2.16
CA ALA A 225 0.97 -31.40 -1.44
C ALA A 225 -0.36 -31.95 -2.01
N GLY A 226 -1.26 -31.06 -2.44
CA GLY A 226 -2.54 -31.47 -3.04
C GLY A 226 -2.46 -32.02 -4.45
N GLN A 227 -1.34 -31.86 -5.15
CA GLN A 227 -1.12 -32.42 -6.50
C GLN A 227 -0.44 -33.77 -6.48
N GLY A 228 0.10 -34.22 -5.34
CA GLY A 228 0.83 -35.48 -5.19
C GLY A 228 -0.02 -36.68 -4.73
N GLY A 229 -1.31 -36.51 -4.59
CA GLY A 229 -2.29 -37.57 -4.25
C GLY A 229 -3.36 -37.70 -5.32
#